data_d7c19285b445e225556e1ef90fe8f5a2
#
_entry.id   d7c19285b445e225556e1ef90fe8f5a2
#
_cell.length_a   1.000
_cell.length_b   1.000
_cell.length_c   1.000
_cell.angle_alpha   90.00
_cell.angle_beta   90.00
_cell.angle_gamma   90.00
#
_symmetry.space_group_name_H-M   'P 1'
#
loop_
_entity.id
_entity.type
_entity.pdbx_description
1 polymer ?
#
loop_
_entity_poly.entity_id
_entity_poly.type
_entity_poly.pdbx_seq_one_letter_code
_entity_poly.pdbx_strand_id
1 'polypeptide(L)'
;MKAIFILLVLCTALFAQEYSEREREFFDLQNRYYNKLDNIDSLKNNLNQHMKIVEQVKENEPGNRDKIAALLADGLNQSNIIDNKEQELRSLRRQLTQQRNFLYNFYSHQIDSLEHLSARSDDNLANEKRELELRDLNSKRLQVSPILSQLEFDPQVIEKINMSKPRDEKERRIYKEYLDNALNEVDSSIVQLQTKSNEIRETVKLNELAEDFLEDVESSQFTGSFVVAERTVAIEDAAYGYNRGFDGLTEKVTVAKIYNRISPFVYENIGTQEVTVQDSLFTDDYLQLLEETEKSLKLYREKIMDKLKQ
;
A
#
# COMPACT_ATOMS: atom_id res chain seq x y z
N MET A 1 14.96 -42.28 -17.06
CA MET A 1 15.01 -40.88 -17.45
C MET A 1 13.64 -40.30 -17.86
N LYS A 2 12.86 -40.90 -18.76
CA LYS A 2 11.54 -40.38 -19.18
C LYS A 2 10.53 -40.19 -18.01
N ALA A 3 10.48 -41.15 -17.06
CA ALA A 3 9.57 -41.06 -15.91
C ALA A 3 9.90 -39.90 -14.96
N ILE A 4 11.19 -39.60 -14.75
CA ILE A 4 11.64 -38.45 -13.90
C ILE A 4 11.29 -37.15 -14.59
N PHE A 5 11.44 -37.06 -15.91
CA PHE A 5 11.09 -35.87 -16.67
C PHE A 5 9.57 -35.58 -16.64
N ILE A 6 8.74 -36.64 -16.78
CA ILE A 6 7.28 -36.50 -16.68
C ILE A 6 6.87 -36.05 -15.26
N LEU A 7 7.49 -36.59 -14.22
CA LEU A 7 7.23 -36.21 -12.85
C LEU A 7 7.60 -34.75 -12.58
N LEU A 8 8.71 -34.29 -13.14
CA LEU A 8 9.19 -32.92 -13.02
C LEU A 8 8.23 -31.93 -13.73
N VAL A 9 7.76 -32.26 -14.94
CA VAL A 9 6.78 -31.45 -15.67
C VAL A 9 5.42 -31.44 -14.97
N LEU A 10 4.98 -32.57 -14.38
CA LEU A 10 3.76 -32.61 -13.58
C LEU A 10 3.87 -31.77 -12.29
N CYS A 11 5.01 -31.79 -11.61
CA CYS A 11 5.24 -30.96 -10.45
C CYS A 11 5.19 -29.46 -10.81
N THR A 12 5.86 -29.02 -11.89
CA THR A 12 5.83 -27.61 -12.31
C THR A 12 4.44 -27.16 -12.73
N ALA A 13 3.65 -27.99 -13.39
CA ALA A 13 2.26 -27.69 -13.76
C ALA A 13 1.34 -27.55 -12.53
N LEU A 14 1.50 -28.40 -11.53
CA LEU A 14 0.73 -28.35 -10.28
C LEU A 14 1.10 -27.08 -9.47
N PHE A 15 2.38 -26.73 -9.40
CA PHE A 15 2.80 -25.50 -8.76
C PHE A 15 2.23 -24.27 -9.48
N ALA A 16 2.31 -24.19 -10.80
CA ALA A 16 1.75 -23.07 -11.58
C ALA A 16 0.24 -22.91 -11.35
N GLN A 17 -0.51 -24.01 -11.25
CA GLN A 17 -1.95 -23.97 -10.97
C GLN A 17 -2.25 -23.48 -9.55
N GLU A 18 -1.50 -23.94 -8.55
CA GLU A 18 -1.66 -23.48 -7.16
C GLU A 18 -1.44 -21.97 -7.03
N TYR A 19 -0.44 -21.42 -7.70
CA TYR A 19 -0.16 -19.97 -7.65
C TYR A 19 -1.24 -19.14 -8.34
N SER A 20 -1.73 -19.56 -9.49
CA SER A 20 -2.84 -18.90 -10.18
C SER A 20 -4.13 -18.88 -9.32
N GLU A 21 -4.37 -19.94 -8.55
CA GLU A 21 -5.49 -19.99 -7.62
C GLU A 21 -5.30 -19.03 -6.45
N ARG A 22 -4.10 -18.90 -5.89
CA ARG A 22 -3.77 -17.95 -4.83
C ARG A 22 -3.82 -16.49 -5.28
N GLU A 23 -3.41 -16.18 -6.51
CA GLU A 23 -3.61 -14.86 -7.10
C GLU A 23 -5.09 -14.50 -7.14
N ARG A 24 -5.93 -15.41 -7.65
CA ARG A 24 -7.38 -15.19 -7.72
C ARG A 24 -7.98 -15.02 -6.32
N GLU A 25 -7.60 -15.86 -5.35
CA GLU A 25 -8.03 -15.72 -3.96
C GLU A 25 -7.63 -14.37 -3.36
N PHE A 26 -6.44 -13.88 -3.66
CA PHE A 26 -5.97 -12.57 -3.20
C PHE A 26 -6.86 -11.45 -3.74
N PHE A 27 -7.14 -11.41 -5.05
CA PHE A 27 -8.01 -10.39 -5.64
C PHE A 27 -9.46 -10.49 -5.15
N ASP A 28 -9.97 -11.70 -4.93
CA ASP A 28 -11.30 -11.90 -4.35
C ASP A 28 -11.37 -11.39 -2.90
N LEU A 29 -10.35 -11.67 -2.09
CA LEU A 29 -10.24 -11.14 -0.72
C LEU A 29 -10.14 -9.62 -0.71
N GLN A 30 -9.37 -9.05 -1.63
CA GLN A 30 -9.21 -7.62 -1.81
C GLN A 30 -10.53 -6.94 -2.12
N ASN A 31 -11.27 -7.45 -3.12
CA ASN A 31 -12.59 -6.93 -3.47
C ASN A 31 -13.58 -7.02 -2.30
N ARG A 32 -13.57 -8.13 -1.56
CA ARG A 32 -14.41 -8.30 -0.37
C ARG A 32 -14.05 -7.32 0.75
N TYR A 33 -12.76 -7.04 0.93
CA TYR A 33 -12.28 -6.09 1.92
C TYR A 33 -12.77 -4.68 1.61
N TYR A 34 -12.61 -4.20 0.37
CA TYR A 34 -13.02 -2.85 -0.02
C TYR A 34 -14.55 -2.68 -0.02
N ASN A 35 -15.30 -3.64 -0.54
CA ASN A 35 -16.77 -3.60 -0.48
C ASN A 35 -17.27 -3.53 0.98
N LYS A 36 -16.57 -4.18 1.91
CA LYS A 36 -16.93 -4.13 3.31
C LYS A 36 -16.54 -2.82 3.98
N LEU A 37 -15.42 -2.23 3.59
CA LEU A 37 -14.97 -0.92 4.03
C LEU A 37 -15.97 0.16 3.63
N ASP A 38 -16.36 0.21 2.37
CA ASP A 38 -17.37 1.16 1.85
C ASP A 38 -18.71 1.01 2.58
N ASN A 39 -19.12 -0.23 2.86
CA ASN A 39 -20.33 -0.47 3.64
C ASN A 39 -20.23 0.08 5.07
N ILE A 40 -19.09 -0.08 5.74
CA ILE A 40 -18.85 0.45 7.08
C ILE A 40 -18.86 1.98 7.07
N ASP A 41 -18.24 2.60 6.07
CA ASP A 41 -18.20 4.06 5.94
C ASP A 41 -19.62 4.63 5.70
N SER A 42 -20.42 3.96 4.90
CA SER A 42 -21.84 4.29 4.72
C SER A 42 -22.61 4.20 6.03
N LEU A 43 -22.42 3.14 6.81
CA LEU A 43 -23.07 2.96 8.11
C LEU A 43 -22.64 4.02 9.14
N LYS A 44 -21.36 4.39 9.16
CA LYS A 44 -20.83 5.47 10.01
C LYS A 44 -21.45 6.82 9.65
N ASN A 45 -21.58 7.11 8.35
CA ASN A 45 -22.24 8.33 7.89
C ASN A 45 -23.72 8.36 8.30
N ASN A 46 -24.44 7.24 8.20
CA ASN A 46 -25.82 7.14 8.65
C ASN A 46 -25.94 7.34 10.16
N LEU A 47 -25.05 6.73 10.96
CA LEU A 47 -25.01 6.93 12.41
C LEU A 47 -24.74 8.40 12.76
N ASN A 48 -23.81 9.06 12.09
CA ASN A 48 -23.53 10.48 12.31
C ASN A 48 -24.75 11.37 12.00
N GLN A 49 -25.49 11.06 10.93
CA GLN A 49 -26.75 11.77 10.62
C GLN A 49 -27.81 11.51 11.68
N HIS A 50 -27.94 10.26 12.13
CA HIS A 50 -28.86 9.90 13.20
C HIS A 50 -28.53 10.64 14.50
N MET A 51 -27.26 10.73 14.88
CA MET A 51 -26.82 11.48 16.07
C MET A 51 -27.13 12.98 15.98
N LYS A 52 -27.03 13.60 14.82
CA LYS A 52 -27.48 14.99 14.61
C LYS A 52 -28.98 15.15 14.85
N ILE A 53 -29.80 14.18 14.43
CA ILE A 53 -31.25 14.18 14.70
C ILE A 53 -31.49 14.07 16.21
N VAL A 54 -30.76 13.21 16.92
CA VAL A 54 -30.84 13.10 18.39
C VAL A 54 -30.55 14.44 19.08
N GLU A 55 -29.50 15.14 18.65
CA GLU A 55 -29.15 16.46 19.20
C GLU A 55 -30.26 17.49 18.92
N GLN A 56 -30.79 17.56 17.71
CA GLN A 56 -31.90 18.45 17.38
C GLN A 56 -33.16 18.18 18.23
N VAL A 57 -33.48 16.91 18.45
CA VAL A 57 -34.64 16.55 19.30
C VAL A 57 -34.40 16.94 20.77
N LYS A 58 -33.17 16.76 21.28
CA LYS A 58 -32.82 17.21 22.63
C LYS A 58 -32.92 18.72 22.79
N GLU A 59 -32.58 19.50 21.79
CA GLU A 59 -32.64 20.96 21.80
C GLU A 59 -34.09 21.45 21.68
N ASN A 60 -34.86 20.90 20.74
CA ASN A 60 -36.20 21.39 20.41
C ASN A 60 -37.30 20.81 21.32
N GLU A 61 -37.12 19.59 21.81
CA GLU A 61 -38.13 18.85 22.62
C GLU A 61 -37.48 18.26 23.90
N PRO A 62 -36.86 19.04 24.79
CA PRO A 62 -36.08 18.52 25.94
C PRO A 62 -36.94 17.73 26.95
N GLY A 63 -38.26 17.93 26.94
CA GLY A 63 -39.23 17.19 27.79
C GLY A 63 -39.62 15.81 27.25
N ASN A 64 -39.31 15.50 25.99
CA ASN A 64 -39.71 14.24 25.33
C ASN A 64 -38.71 13.12 25.59
N ARG A 65 -38.58 12.71 26.85
CA ARG A 65 -37.58 11.73 27.30
C ARG A 65 -37.71 10.38 26.60
N ASP A 66 -38.92 9.92 26.35
CA ASP A 66 -39.17 8.62 25.72
C ASP A 66 -38.69 8.59 24.28
N LYS A 67 -38.95 9.67 23.52
CA LYS A 67 -38.45 9.83 22.14
C LYS A 67 -36.92 9.89 22.09
N ILE A 68 -36.32 10.65 22.99
CA ILE A 68 -34.84 10.76 23.08
C ILE A 68 -34.25 9.40 23.44
N ALA A 69 -34.82 8.67 24.40
CA ALA A 69 -34.35 7.35 24.80
C ALA A 69 -34.45 6.33 23.65
N ALA A 70 -35.56 6.34 22.90
CA ALA A 70 -35.73 5.47 21.74
C ALA A 70 -34.69 5.75 20.65
N LEU A 71 -34.43 7.03 20.31
CA LEU A 71 -33.42 7.42 19.35
C LEU A 71 -32.00 7.04 19.79
N LEU A 72 -31.67 7.21 21.06
CA LEU A 72 -30.37 6.78 21.60
C LEU A 72 -30.20 5.27 21.55
N ALA A 73 -31.27 4.50 21.87
CA ALA A 73 -31.22 3.04 21.75
C ALA A 73 -31.00 2.57 20.31
N ASP A 74 -31.62 3.25 19.35
CA ASP A 74 -31.40 3.00 17.91
C ASP A 74 -29.96 3.32 17.49
N GLY A 75 -29.40 4.45 17.93
CA GLY A 75 -28.00 4.81 17.70
C GLY A 75 -27.02 3.79 18.29
N LEU A 76 -27.29 3.29 19.50
CA LEU A 76 -26.49 2.25 20.12
C LEU A 76 -26.55 0.93 19.33
N ASN A 77 -27.72 0.55 18.83
CA ASN A 77 -27.87 -0.63 18.00
C ASN A 77 -27.07 -0.50 16.67
N GLN A 78 -27.13 0.66 16.02
CA GLN A 78 -26.32 0.94 14.84
C GLN A 78 -24.82 0.88 15.13
N SER A 79 -24.38 1.44 16.26
CA SER A 79 -22.97 1.35 16.70
C SER A 79 -22.52 -0.10 16.88
N ASN A 80 -23.33 -0.95 17.52
CA ASN A 80 -23.01 -2.37 17.70
C ASN A 80 -22.90 -3.12 16.37
N ILE A 81 -23.72 -2.76 15.37
CA ILE A 81 -23.65 -3.33 14.02
C ILE A 81 -22.31 -2.93 13.37
N ILE A 82 -21.91 -1.66 13.49
CA ILE A 82 -20.63 -1.15 12.97
C ILE A 82 -19.47 -1.89 13.61
N ASP A 83 -19.45 -2.02 14.93
CA ASP A 83 -18.39 -2.71 15.68
C ASP A 83 -18.21 -4.16 15.22
N ASN A 84 -19.33 -4.89 15.03
CA ASN A 84 -19.28 -6.26 14.51
C ASN A 84 -18.68 -6.31 13.09
N LYS A 85 -19.09 -5.39 12.21
CA LYS A 85 -18.55 -5.33 10.83
C LYS A 85 -17.08 -4.93 10.80
N GLU A 86 -16.64 -4.06 11.71
CA GLU A 86 -15.21 -3.73 11.86
C GLU A 86 -14.37 -4.92 12.34
N GLN A 87 -14.91 -5.78 13.22
CA GLN A 87 -14.23 -7.02 13.61
C GLN A 87 -14.05 -7.97 12.43
N GLU A 88 -15.09 -8.12 11.59
CA GLU A 88 -15.02 -8.90 10.37
C GLU A 88 -14.01 -8.29 9.36
N LEU A 89 -13.97 -6.95 9.24
CA LEU A 89 -13.01 -6.24 8.39
C LEU A 89 -11.58 -6.49 8.87
N ARG A 90 -11.32 -6.45 10.18
CA ARG A 90 -10.01 -6.79 10.75
C ARG A 90 -9.58 -8.22 10.42
N SER A 91 -10.51 -9.18 10.42
CA SER A 91 -10.23 -10.56 10.02
C SER A 91 -9.85 -10.66 8.53
N LEU A 92 -10.61 -10.01 7.65
CA LEU A 92 -10.32 -9.95 6.21
C LEU A 92 -8.96 -9.29 5.94
N ARG A 93 -8.65 -8.20 6.64
CA ARG A 93 -7.35 -7.52 6.53
C ARG A 93 -6.19 -8.45 6.86
N ARG A 94 -6.31 -9.26 7.91
CA ARG A 94 -5.26 -10.24 8.26
C ARG A 94 -5.07 -11.29 7.18
N GLN A 95 -6.17 -11.85 6.64
CA GLN A 95 -6.11 -12.83 5.56
C GLN A 95 -5.48 -12.21 4.30
N LEU A 96 -5.90 -11.00 3.92
CA LEU A 96 -5.36 -10.28 2.77
C LEU A 96 -3.85 -10.02 2.94
N THR A 97 -3.41 -9.60 4.13
CA THR A 97 -1.99 -9.38 4.43
C THR A 97 -1.19 -10.67 4.34
N GLN A 98 -1.72 -11.79 4.81
CA GLN A 98 -1.05 -13.09 4.71
C GLN A 98 -0.89 -13.55 3.26
N GLN A 99 -1.95 -13.46 2.45
CA GLN A 99 -1.88 -13.81 1.02
C GLN A 99 -0.95 -12.87 0.25
N ARG A 100 -1.00 -11.58 0.54
CA ARG A 100 -0.11 -10.57 -0.03
C ARG A 100 1.36 -10.89 0.23
N ASN A 101 1.73 -11.13 1.48
CA ASN A 101 3.10 -11.46 1.85
C ASN A 101 3.58 -12.77 1.20
N PHE A 102 2.69 -13.75 1.08
CA PHE A 102 3.00 -15.01 0.41
C PHE A 102 3.32 -14.76 -1.07
N LEU A 103 2.46 -14.06 -1.80
CA LEU A 103 2.65 -13.77 -3.22
C LEU A 103 3.87 -12.87 -3.46
N TYR A 104 4.07 -11.85 -2.62
CA TYR A 104 5.24 -10.98 -2.68
C TYR A 104 6.55 -11.76 -2.56
N ASN A 105 6.66 -12.63 -1.57
CA ASN A 105 7.85 -13.47 -1.38
C ASN A 105 8.03 -14.43 -2.55
N PHE A 106 6.95 -15.00 -3.07
CA PHE A 106 7.01 -15.88 -4.21
C PHE A 106 7.57 -15.17 -5.44
N TYR A 107 7.02 -14.01 -5.81
CA TYR A 107 7.52 -13.25 -6.96
C TYR A 107 8.97 -12.80 -6.76
N SER A 108 9.33 -12.34 -5.56
CA SER A 108 10.71 -11.98 -5.25
C SER A 108 11.68 -13.15 -5.49
N HIS A 109 11.36 -14.35 -5.02
CA HIS A 109 12.17 -15.53 -5.27
C HIS A 109 12.26 -15.93 -6.75
N GLN A 110 11.17 -15.76 -7.52
CA GLN A 110 11.21 -16.02 -8.96
C GLN A 110 12.12 -15.00 -9.69
N ILE A 111 12.02 -13.73 -9.33
CA ILE A 111 12.87 -12.66 -9.87
C ILE A 111 14.32 -12.97 -9.58
N ASP A 112 14.70 -13.22 -8.32
CA ASP A 112 16.07 -13.57 -7.91
C ASP A 112 16.61 -14.76 -8.72
N SER A 113 15.76 -15.78 -8.93
CA SER A 113 16.14 -16.99 -9.68
C SER A 113 16.41 -16.69 -11.15
N LEU A 114 15.60 -15.84 -11.79
CA LEU A 114 15.78 -15.45 -13.19
C LEU A 114 16.99 -14.55 -13.39
N GLU A 115 17.24 -13.61 -12.47
CA GLU A 115 18.42 -12.75 -12.49
C GLU A 115 19.71 -13.54 -12.38
N HIS A 116 19.76 -14.54 -11.49
CA HIS A 116 20.91 -15.45 -11.39
C HIS A 116 21.14 -16.29 -12.64
N LEU A 117 20.09 -16.63 -13.40
CA LEU A 117 20.19 -17.38 -14.65
C LEU A 117 20.64 -16.48 -15.82
N SER A 118 20.19 -15.22 -15.88
CA SER A 118 20.61 -14.27 -16.92
C SER A 118 22.07 -13.91 -16.81
N ALA A 119 22.63 -13.81 -15.63
CA ALA A 119 24.06 -13.56 -15.43
C ALA A 119 25.00 -14.67 -15.96
N ARG A 120 24.47 -15.82 -16.35
CA ARG A 120 25.26 -17.02 -16.77
C ARG A 120 25.07 -17.42 -18.22
N SER A 121 24.23 -16.75 -18.99
CA SER A 121 23.89 -17.15 -20.35
C SER A 121 24.33 -16.11 -21.37
N ASP A 122 25.13 -16.54 -22.37
CA ASP A 122 25.54 -15.73 -23.53
C ASP A 122 24.52 -15.81 -24.70
N ASP A 123 23.36 -16.45 -24.51
CA ASP A 123 22.34 -16.63 -25.56
C ASP A 123 21.36 -15.44 -25.54
N ASN A 124 21.46 -14.58 -26.55
CA ASN A 124 20.64 -13.36 -26.67
C ASN A 124 19.13 -13.65 -26.69
N LEU A 125 18.67 -14.65 -27.45
CA LEU A 125 17.25 -15.02 -27.54
C LEU A 125 16.68 -15.53 -26.21
N ALA A 126 17.49 -16.26 -25.44
CA ALA A 126 17.11 -16.72 -24.12
C ALA A 126 17.06 -15.57 -23.10
N ASN A 127 17.93 -14.56 -23.27
CA ASN A 127 17.96 -13.38 -22.43
C ASN A 127 16.73 -12.49 -22.67
N GLU A 128 16.37 -12.23 -23.92
CA GLU A 128 15.15 -11.45 -24.26
C GLU A 128 13.88 -12.04 -23.65
N LYS A 129 13.70 -13.37 -23.75
CA LYS A 129 12.55 -14.03 -23.13
C LYS A 129 12.55 -13.88 -21.60
N ARG A 130 13.72 -13.94 -20.96
CA ARG A 130 13.86 -13.76 -19.52
C ARG A 130 13.54 -12.33 -19.08
N GLU A 131 13.96 -11.32 -19.86
CA GLU A 131 13.65 -9.91 -19.57
C GLU A 131 12.15 -9.66 -19.59
N LEU A 132 11.42 -10.24 -20.55
CA LEU A 132 9.95 -10.17 -20.57
C LEU A 132 9.31 -10.86 -19.36
N GLU A 133 9.84 -12.00 -18.93
CA GLU A 133 9.37 -12.71 -17.75
C GLU A 133 9.70 -11.95 -16.46
N LEU A 134 10.89 -11.36 -16.36
CA LEU A 134 11.27 -10.48 -15.24
C LEU A 134 10.34 -9.27 -15.13
N ARG A 135 9.98 -8.67 -16.26
CA ARG A 135 9.03 -7.55 -16.29
C ARG A 135 7.65 -7.96 -15.77
N ASP A 136 7.09 -9.08 -16.22
CA ASP A 136 5.80 -9.59 -15.75
C ASP A 136 5.84 -9.85 -14.25
N LEU A 137 6.88 -10.53 -13.75
CA LEU A 137 7.05 -10.83 -12.34
C LEU A 137 7.23 -9.57 -11.47
N ASN A 138 7.99 -8.57 -11.93
CA ASN A 138 8.13 -7.30 -11.23
C ASN A 138 6.81 -6.55 -11.17
N SER A 139 6.03 -6.54 -12.25
CA SER A 139 4.68 -5.96 -12.27
C SER A 139 3.75 -6.64 -11.26
N LYS A 140 3.74 -7.96 -11.22
CA LYS A 140 2.96 -8.75 -10.25
C LYS A 140 3.42 -8.53 -8.82
N ARG A 141 4.74 -8.50 -8.57
CA ARG A 141 5.30 -8.19 -7.25
C ARG A 141 4.85 -6.83 -6.76
N LEU A 142 4.85 -5.83 -7.64
CA LEU A 142 4.43 -4.47 -7.32
C LEU A 142 2.93 -4.41 -6.94
N GLN A 143 2.07 -5.18 -7.61
CA GLN A 143 0.63 -5.25 -7.29
C GLN A 143 0.36 -5.85 -5.90
N VAL A 144 1.19 -6.78 -5.46
CA VAL A 144 1.08 -7.42 -4.13
C VAL A 144 2.07 -6.87 -3.11
N SER A 145 2.79 -5.80 -3.44
CA SER A 145 3.73 -5.15 -2.53
C SER A 145 3.03 -4.66 -1.25
N PRO A 146 3.68 -4.74 -0.08
CA PRO A 146 3.10 -4.31 1.18
C PRO A 146 2.60 -2.87 1.12
N ILE A 147 1.38 -2.64 1.61
CA ILE A 147 0.80 -1.29 1.69
C ILE A 147 1.35 -0.59 2.92
N LEU A 148 1.77 0.67 2.73
CA LEU A 148 2.13 1.57 3.82
C LEU A 148 0.96 1.70 4.82
N SER A 149 1.24 1.51 6.09
CA SER A 149 0.29 1.80 7.16
C SER A 149 0.31 3.30 7.48
N GLN A 150 -0.86 3.83 7.87
CA GLN A 150 -0.91 5.18 8.40
C GLN A 150 -0.15 5.25 9.73
N LEU A 151 0.50 6.38 9.99
CA LEU A 151 1.17 6.61 11.27
C LEU A 151 0.13 6.66 12.40
N GLU A 152 0.36 5.92 13.47
CA GLU A 152 -0.53 5.85 14.65
C GLU A 152 -0.24 6.98 15.63
N PHE A 153 1.04 7.37 15.79
CA PHE A 153 1.41 8.45 16.69
C PHE A 153 0.91 9.82 16.20
N ASP A 154 0.69 10.75 17.14
CA ASP A 154 0.31 12.13 16.85
C ASP A 154 1.56 13.03 16.91
N PRO A 155 1.96 13.66 15.77
CA PRO A 155 3.09 14.61 15.75
C PRO A 155 2.93 15.78 16.72
N GLN A 156 1.70 16.27 16.94
CA GLN A 156 1.45 17.36 17.87
C GLN A 156 1.75 16.96 19.33
N VAL A 157 1.50 15.69 19.68
CA VAL A 157 1.85 15.17 21.01
C VAL A 157 3.36 15.12 21.17
N ILE A 158 4.09 14.66 20.12
CA ILE A 158 5.56 14.62 20.14
C ILE A 158 6.13 16.03 20.33
N GLU A 159 5.61 17.05 19.64
CA GLU A 159 6.09 18.43 19.82
C GLU A 159 5.94 18.95 21.25
N LYS A 160 4.89 18.55 21.95
CA LYS A 160 4.61 18.95 23.35
C LYS A 160 5.45 18.20 24.38
N ILE A 161 6.04 17.06 24.04
CA ILE A 161 6.89 16.28 24.95
C ILE A 161 8.18 17.06 25.23
N ASN A 162 8.49 17.24 26.54
CA ASN A 162 9.71 17.81 27.02
C ASN A 162 10.39 16.84 28.00
N MET A 163 11.41 16.15 27.52
CA MET A 163 12.16 15.15 28.30
C MET A 163 13.05 15.77 29.38
N SER A 164 13.37 17.06 29.28
CA SER A 164 14.22 17.77 30.27
C SER A 164 13.44 18.18 31.53
N LYS A 165 12.10 18.24 31.47
CA LYS A 165 11.24 18.73 32.57
C LYS A 165 9.99 17.85 32.77
N PRO A 166 10.16 16.54 32.97
CA PRO A 166 9.03 15.71 33.35
C PRO A 166 8.60 16.04 34.78
N ARG A 167 7.31 15.88 35.09
CA ARG A 167 6.78 16.13 36.43
C ARG A 167 7.28 15.10 37.44
N ASP A 168 7.38 13.85 36.99
CA ASP A 168 7.86 12.72 37.78
C ASP A 168 8.51 11.65 36.89
N GLU A 169 9.09 10.63 37.50
CA GLU A 169 9.75 9.50 36.79
C GLU A 169 8.76 8.64 36.00
N LYS A 170 7.50 8.62 36.40
CA LYS A 170 6.45 7.87 35.67
C LYS A 170 6.12 8.58 34.34
N GLU A 171 5.98 9.90 34.38
CA GLU A 171 5.74 10.71 33.17
C GLU A 171 6.93 10.59 32.20
N ARG A 172 8.17 10.64 32.74
CA ARG A 172 9.38 10.45 31.94
C ARG A 172 9.41 9.11 31.21
N ARG A 173 9.00 8.03 31.89
CA ARG A 173 8.92 6.69 31.29
C ARG A 173 7.84 6.61 30.20
N ILE A 174 6.67 7.20 30.44
CA ILE A 174 5.60 7.26 29.43
C ILE A 174 6.05 8.04 28.20
N TYR A 175 6.69 9.19 28.37
CA TYR A 175 7.20 9.98 27.26
C TYR A 175 8.25 9.23 26.46
N LYS A 176 9.18 8.55 27.14
CA LYS A 176 10.20 7.75 26.49
C LYS A 176 9.58 6.62 25.67
N GLU A 177 8.68 5.86 26.26
CA GLU A 177 7.98 4.74 25.58
C GLU A 177 7.20 5.25 24.34
N TYR A 178 6.52 6.40 24.45
CA TYR A 178 5.80 7.00 23.32
C TYR A 178 6.76 7.42 22.19
N LEU A 179 7.88 8.05 22.52
CA LEU A 179 8.89 8.46 21.54
C LEU A 179 9.58 7.26 20.89
N ASP A 180 9.92 6.22 21.67
CA ASP A 180 10.52 4.99 21.15
C ASP A 180 9.56 4.26 20.18
N ASN A 181 8.28 4.18 20.51
CA ASN A 181 7.25 3.61 19.63
C ASN A 181 7.10 4.41 18.34
N ALA A 182 7.02 5.75 18.43
CA ALA A 182 6.94 6.63 17.28
C ALA A 182 8.20 6.52 16.39
N LEU A 183 9.40 6.39 16.98
CA LEU A 183 10.65 6.20 16.27
C LEU A 183 10.64 4.88 15.47
N ASN A 184 10.24 3.78 16.11
CA ASN A 184 10.13 2.48 15.45
C ASN A 184 9.14 2.50 14.27
N GLU A 185 8.04 3.22 14.42
CA GLU A 185 7.02 3.37 13.38
C GLU A 185 7.55 4.19 12.19
N VAL A 186 8.26 5.30 12.48
CA VAL A 186 8.93 6.12 11.46
C VAL A 186 9.99 5.32 10.72
N ASP A 187 10.84 4.57 11.43
CA ASP A 187 11.88 3.73 10.83
C ASP A 187 11.27 2.66 9.91
N SER A 188 10.21 2.00 10.35
CA SER A 188 9.49 1.02 9.54
C SER A 188 8.91 1.66 8.28
N SER A 189 8.31 2.84 8.40
CA SER A 189 7.72 3.58 7.27
C SER A 189 8.78 4.03 6.25
N ILE A 190 9.95 4.48 6.71
CA ILE A 190 11.08 4.84 5.83
C ILE A 190 11.53 3.62 5.01
N VAL A 191 11.71 2.46 5.65
CA VAL A 191 12.12 1.23 4.93
C VAL A 191 11.07 0.83 3.89
N GLN A 192 9.79 0.90 4.22
CA GLN A 192 8.70 0.57 3.29
C GLN A 192 8.67 1.53 2.10
N LEU A 193 8.84 2.85 2.32
CA LEU A 193 8.91 3.86 1.25
C LEU A 193 10.10 3.61 0.32
N GLN A 194 11.28 3.31 0.88
CA GLN A 194 12.49 3.00 0.10
C GLN A 194 12.30 1.76 -0.77
N THR A 195 11.78 0.68 -0.18
CA THR A 195 11.50 -0.56 -0.90
C THR A 195 10.54 -0.28 -2.06
N LYS A 196 9.45 0.45 -1.80
CA LYS A 196 8.46 0.78 -2.82
C LYS A 196 9.02 1.66 -3.94
N SER A 197 9.80 2.69 -3.61
CA SER A 197 10.45 3.55 -4.60
C SER A 197 11.39 2.75 -5.50
N ASN A 198 12.16 1.83 -4.93
CA ASN A 198 13.07 0.98 -5.69
C ASN A 198 12.32 0.03 -6.62
N GLU A 199 11.26 -0.64 -6.14
CA GLU A 199 10.42 -1.52 -6.95
C GLU A 199 9.79 -0.79 -8.14
N ILE A 200 9.30 0.44 -7.94
CA ILE A 200 8.73 1.25 -9.02
C ILE A 200 9.83 1.62 -10.03
N ARG A 201 11.00 2.09 -9.58
CA ARG A 201 12.12 2.43 -10.48
C ARG A 201 12.58 1.24 -11.31
N GLU A 202 12.70 0.06 -10.69
CA GLU A 202 13.04 -1.18 -11.40
C GLU A 202 11.99 -1.52 -12.47
N THR A 203 10.70 -1.40 -12.13
CA THR A 203 9.62 -1.65 -13.07
C THR A 203 9.61 -0.66 -14.24
N VAL A 204 9.83 0.64 -13.97
CA VAL A 204 9.93 1.68 -15.01
C VAL A 204 11.11 1.39 -15.94
N LYS A 205 12.28 1.11 -15.37
CA LYS A 205 13.48 0.78 -16.17
C LYS A 205 13.28 -0.44 -17.06
N LEU A 206 12.63 -1.48 -16.55
CA LEU A 206 12.34 -2.68 -17.35
C LEU A 206 11.32 -2.41 -18.47
N ASN A 207 10.36 -1.51 -18.22
CA ASN A 207 9.43 -1.08 -19.26
C ASN A 207 10.13 -0.28 -20.36
N GLU A 208 10.99 0.69 -20.01
CA GLU A 208 11.78 1.46 -20.97
C GLU A 208 12.67 0.55 -21.84
N LEU A 209 13.38 -0.41 -21.24
CA LEU A 209 14.17 -1.39 -21.98
C LEU A 209 13.33 -2.25 -22.94
N ALA A 210 12.09 -2.58 -22.53
CA ALA A 210 11.19 -3.35 -23.38
C ALA A 210 10.62 -2.50 -24.54
N GLU A 211 10.40 -1.22 -24.35
CA GLU A 211 9.96 -0.28 -25.38
C GLU A 211 11.09 -0.06 -26.40
N ASP A 212 12.31 0.20 -25.97
CA ASP A 212 13.51 0.33 -26.84
C ASP A 212 13.70 -0.93 -27.71
N PHE A 213 13.53 -2.11 -27.11
CA PHE A 213 13.61 -3.36 -27.83
C PHE A 213 12.51 -3.52 -28.90
N LEU A 214 11.26 -3.13 -28.59
CA LEU A 214 10.16 -3.18 -29.56
C LEU A 214 10.39 -2.24 -30.73
N GLU A 215 10.94 -1.04 -30.48
CA GLU A 215 11.29 -0.07 -31.52
C GLU A 215 12.40 -0.61 -32.42
N ASP A 216 13.42 -1.30 -31.87
CA ASP A 216 14.48 -1.97 -32.63
C ASP A 216 13.96 -3.12 -33.49
N VAL A 217 12.99 -3.91 -32.98
CA VAL A 217 12.34 -5.00 -33.74
C VAL A 217 11.49 -4.45 -34.87
N GLU A 218 10.72 -3.39 -34.64
CA GLU A 218 9.90 -2.74 -35.67
C GLU A 218 10.80 -2.09 -36.75
N SER A 219 11.93 -1.48 -36.38
CA SER A 219 12.87 -0.86 -37.31
C SER A 219 13.63 -1.88 -38.15
N SER A 220 13.83 -3.11 -37.69
CA SER A 220 14.60 -4.16 -38.33
C SER A 220 13.90 -4.98 -39.41
N GLN A 221 12.69 -4.59 -39.89
CA GLN A 221 11.94 -5.24 -40.98
C GLN A 221 11.66 -6.77 -40.77
N PHE A 222 11.58 -7.23 -39.55
CA PHE A 222 11.22 -8.62 -39.31
C PHE A 222 9.72 -8.79 -39.49
N THR A 223 9.31 -9.37 -40.61
CA THR A 223 7.91 -9.66 -40.99
C THR A 223 7.30 -10.79 -40.15
N GLY A 224 7.08 -10.53 -38.89
CA GLY A 224 6.38 -11.39 -37.96
C GLY A 224 5.23 -10.66 -37.27
N SER A 225 4.28 -10.13 -38.06
CA SER A 225 3.21 -9.23 -37.61
C SER A 225 2.18 -9.82 -36.61
N PHE A 226 2.31 -11.06 -36.18
CA PHE A 226 1.32 -11.70 -35.29
C PHE A 226 1.68 -11.66 -33.81
N VAL A 227 2.95 -11.44 -33.46
CA VAL A 227 3.41 -11.50 -32.06
C VAL A 227 3.39 -10.12 -31.40
N VAL A 228 3.48 -9.04 -32.19
CA VAL A 228 3.57 -7.66 -31.69
C VAL A 228 2.22 -7.15 -31.15
N ALA A 229 1.12 -7.49 -31.79
CA ALA A 229 -0.21 -6.99 -31.39
C ALA A 229 -0.71 -7.52 -30.02
N GLU A 230 -0.44 -8.80 -29.74
CA GLU A 230 -0.76 -9.37 -28.40
C GLU A 230 0.17 -8.83 -27.30
N ARG A 231 1.42 -8.46 -27.64
CA ARG A 231 2.39 -7.96 -26.69
C ARG A 231 2.18 -6.50 -26.31
N THR A 232 1.78 -5.62 -27.23
CA THR A 232 1.49 -4.21 -26.94
C THR A 232 0.30 -4.06 -25.99
N VAL A 233 -0.73 -4.86 -26.15
CA VAL A 233 -1.90 -4.87 -25.24
C VAL A 233 -1.48 -5.32 -23.84
N ALA A 234 -0.59 -6.31 -23.70
CA ALA A 234 -0.11 -6.78 -22.40
C ALA A 234 0.82 -5.75 -21.69
N ILE A 235 1.55 -4.92 -22.46
CA ILE A 235 2.40 -3.85 -21.92
C ILE A 235 1.55 -2.69 -21.39
N GLU A 236 0.58 -2.26 -22.19
CA GLU A 236 -0.37 -1.23 -21.78
C GLU A 236 -1.21 -1.70 -20.58
N ASP A 237 -1.70 -2.95 -20.56
CA ASP A 237 -2.48 -3.49 -19.44
C ASP A 237 -1.63 -3.65 -18.17
N ALA A 238 -0.35 -3.97 -18.23
CA ALA A 238 0.51 -4.06 -17.05
C ALA A 238 0.83 -2.68 -16.47
N ALA A 239 1.14 -1.69 -17.31
CA ALA A 239 1.36 -0.29 -16.89
C ALA A 239 0.05 0.39 -16.45
N TYR A 240 -1.05 0.13 -17.17
CA TYR A 240 -2.38 0.63 -16.83
C TYR A 240 -3.01 -0.12 -15.65
N GLY A 241 -2.71 -1.39 -15.47
CA GLY A 241 -3.19 -2.19 -14.32
C GLY A 241 -2.69 -1.64 -12.99
N TYR A 242 -1.45 -1.17 -12.92
CA TYR A 242 -0.91 -0.49 -11.75
C TYR A 242 -1.61 0.86 -11.48
N ASN A 243 -1.94 1.61 -12.54
CA ASN A 243 -2.65 2.89 -12.42
C ASN A 243 -4.16 2.75 -12.18
N ARG A 244 -4.78 1.63 -12.54
CA ARG A 244 -6.20 1.35 -12.34
C ARG A 244 -6.52 0.46 -11.14
N GLY A 245 -5.50 -0.16 -10.52
CA GLY A 245 -5.68 -0.95 -9.31
C GLY A 245 -6.15 -0.06 -8.16
N PHE A 246 -7.30 -0.37 -7.58
CA PHE A 246 -7.87 0.30 -6.42
C PHE A 246 -6.83 0.47 -5.28
N ASP A 247 -5.90 -0.45 -5.14
CA ASP A 247 -4.79 -0.40 -4.18
C ASP A 247 -3.79 0.72 -4.47
N GLY A 248 -3.46 0.99 -5.72
CA GLY A 248 -2.55 2.08 -6.08
C GLY A 248 -3.08 3.45 -5.64
N LEU A 249 -4.38 3.70 -5.80
CA LEU A 249 -5.00 4.95 -5.33
C LEU A 249 -4.99 5.03 -3.80
N THR A 250 -5.37 3.94 -3.11
CA THR A 250 -5.37 3.87 -1.64
C THR A 250 -3.97 4.09 -1.08
N GLU A 251 -2.94 3.52 -1.72
CA GLU A 251 -1.56 3.69 -1.31
C GLU A 251 -1.07 5.13 -1.54
N LYS A 252 -1.33 5.71 -2.71
CA LYS A 252 -1.03 7.12 -3.02
C LYS A 252 -1.67 8.07 -2.01
N VAL A 253 -2.94 7.84 -1.66
CA VAL A 253 -3.66 8.60 -0.63
C VAL A 253 -3.02 8.41 0.75
N THR A 254 -2.54 7.21 1.08
CA THR A 254 -1.87 6.95 2.36
C THR A 254 -0.54 7.69 2.44
N VAL A 255 0.27 7.65 1.37
CA VAL A 255 1.56 8.38 1.29
C VAL A 255 1.32 9.89 1.42
N ALA A 256 0.36 10.45 0.69
CA ALA A 256 0.00 11.86 0.78
C ALA A 256 -0.46 12.26 2.19
N LYS A 257 -1.24 11.42 2.86
CA LYS A 257 -1.65 11.65 4.26
C LYS A 257 -0.46 11.66 5.21
N ILE A 258 0.50 10.74 5.03
CA ILE A 258 1.74 10.71 5.83
C ILE A 258 2.51 12.00 5.59
N TYR A 259 2.72 12.38 4.33
CA TYR A 259 3.42 13.62 3.96
C TYR A 259 2.76 14.84 4.59
N ASN A 260 1.47 15.04 4.36
CA ASN A 260 0.70 16.19 4.87
C ASN A 260 0.68 16.26 6.41
N ARG A 261 0.76 15.09 7.07
CA ARG A 261 0.79 15.00 8.53
C ARG A 261 2.15 15.36 9.13
N ILE A 262 3.25 15.06 8.44
CA ILE A 262 4.62 15.22 8.94
C ILE A 262 5.26 16.52 8.46
N SER A 263 5.04 16.90 7.20
CA SER A 263 5.71 18.05 6.57
C SER A 263 5.56 19.38 7.34
N PRO A 264 4.41 19.71 8.00
CA PRO A 264 4.29 20.95 8.79
C PRO A 264 5.23 21.01 9.99
N PHE A 265 5.68 19.87 10.50
CA PHE A 265 6.57 19.78 11.66
C PHE A 265 8.06 19.78 11.29
N VAL A 266 8.36 19.64 10.00
CA VAL A 266 9.73 19.51 9.49
C VAL A 266 10.18 20.76 8.76
N TYR A 267 9.31 21.34 7.98
CA TYR A 267 9.61 22.50 7.17
C TYR A 267 9.08 23.77 7.85
N GLU A 268 9.95 24.50 8.59
CA GLU A 268 9.63 25.80 9.14
C GLU A 268 9.42 26.82 8.00
N ASN A 269 8.26 27.49 7.95
CA ASN A 269 7.95 28.62 7.05
C ASN A 269 7.72 28.35 5.55
N ILE A 270 7.65 27.13 5.09
CA ILE A 270 7.10 26.88 3.77
C ILE A 270 5.61 26.64 3.99
N GLY A 271 4.75 27.50 3.44
CA GLY A 271 3.33 27.20 3.35
C GLY A 271 3.21 25.85 2.64
N THR A 272 3.15 24.78 3.42
CA THR A 272 3.05 23.41 2.88
C THR A 272 1.73 23.35 2.16
N GLN A 273 1.81 23.34 0.84
CA GLN A 273 0.66 23.11 0.00
C GLN A 273 0.22 21.68 0.28
N GLU A 274 -0.99 21.53 0.78
CA GLU A 274 -1.53 20.20 1.06
C GLU A 274 -1.56 19.39 -0.24
N VAL A 275 -0.86 18.27 -0.26
CA VAL A 275 -0.82 17.38 -1.42
C VAL A 275 -2.14 16.62 -1.47
N THR A 276 -2.96 16.98 -2.46
CA THR A 276 -4.18 16.24 -2.80
C THR A 276 -3.87 15.28 -3.93
N VAL A 277 -4.14 14.00 -3.70
CA VAL A 277 -3.99 12.96 -4.73
C VAL A 277 -5.18 13.07 -5.69
N GLN A 278 -4.89 13.40 -6.94
CA GLN A 278 -5.84 13.26 -8.05
C GLN A 278 -5.74 11.84 -8.62
N ASP A 279 -6.83 11.34 -9.20
CA ASP A 279 -6.89 9.98 -9.79
C ASP A 279 -5.86 9.76 -10.91
N SER A 280 -5.29 10.84 -11.46
CA SER A 280 -4.32 10.87 -12.55
C SER A 280 -2.87 11.11 -12.10
N LEU A 281 -2.49 10.77 -10.88
CA LEU A 281 -1.09 10.91 -10.46
C LEU A 281 -0.22 9.95 -11.30
N PHE A 282 0.60 10.50 -12.19
CA PHE A 282 1.54 9.76 -13.01
C PHE A 282 2.60 9.05 -12.15
N THR A 283 3.27 8.06 -12.69
CA THR A 283 4.29 7.27 -11.97
C THR A 283 5.42 8.14 -11.44
N ASP A 284 5.87 9.12 -12.20
CA ASP A 284 6.94 10.04 -11.81
C ASP A 284 6.52 10.95 -10.66
N ASP A 285 5.30 11.50 -10.68
CA ASP A 285 4.76 12.32 -9.61
C ASP A 285 4.62 11.51 -8.31
N TYR A 286 4.27 10.22 -8.45
CA TYR A 286 4.17 9.32 -7.30
C TYR A 286 5.54 8.98 -6.72
N LEU A 287 6.55 8.73 -7.57
CA LEU A 287 7.93 8.53 -7.13
C LEU A 287 8.43 9.77 -6.38
N GLN A 288 8.19 10.97 -6.91
CA GLN A 288 8.54 12.21 -6.24
C GLN A 288 7.85 12.33 -4.87
N LEU A 289 6.57 12.00 -4.79
CA LEU A 289 5.83 12.03 -3.51
C LEU A 289 6.41 11.04 -2.50
N LEU A 290 6.80 9.82 -2.92
CA LEU A 290 7.46 8.83 -2.07
C LEU A 290 8.78 9.36 -1.52
N GLU A 291 9.62 9.98 -2.37
CA GLU A 291 10.92 10.55 -2.00
C GLU A 291 10.79 11.73 -1.04
N GLU A 292 9.85 12.64 -1.29
CA GLU A 292 9.58 13.78 -0.42
C GLU A 292 9.03 13.33 0.93
N THR A 293 8.18 12.29 0.95
CA THR A 293 7.66 11.71 2.18
C THR A 293 8.76 11.03 2.98
N GLU A 294 9.62 10.25 2.32
CA GLU A 294 10.80 9.63 2.94
C GLU A 294 11.73 10.67 3.56
N LYS A 295 12.04 11.74 2.82
CA LYS A 295 12.87 12.84 3.30
C LYS A 295 12.25 13.51 4.52
N SER A 296 10.95 13.77 4.50
CA SER A 296 10.22 14.38 5.61
C SER A 296 10.26 13.48 6.85
N LEU A 297 10.07 12.16 6.69
CA LEU A 297 10.16 11.21 7.79
C LEU A 297 11.57 11.12 8.37
N LYS A 298 12.62 11.15 7.54
CA LYS A 298 14.03 11.17 8.01
C LYS A 298 14.32 12.39 8.88
N LEU A 299 13.89 13.56 8.45
CA LEU A 299 14.05 14.79 9.23
C LEU A 299 13.25 14.73 10.53
N TYR A 300 12.03 14.17 10.48
CA TYR A 300 11.20 14.01 11.67
C TYR A 300 11.79 12.99 12.66
N ARG A 301 12.39 11.91 12.15
CA ARG A 301 13.16 10.94 12.93
C ARG A 301 14.26 11.60 13.75
N GLU A 302 15.03 12.49 13.14
CA GLU A 302 16.08 13.26 13.83
C GLU A 302 15.51 14.07 14.99
N LYS A 303 14.37 14.76 14.77
CA LYS A 303 13.67 15.49 15.84
C LYS A 303 13.25 14.60 17.02
N ILE A 304 12.71 13.39 16.74
CA ILE A 304 12.37 12.43 17.81
C ILE A 304 13.63 12.01 18.57
N MET A 305 14.69 11.68 17.84
CA MET A 305 15.96 11.30 18.46
C MET A 305 16.57 12.41 19.35
N ASP A 306 16.46 13.65 18.91
CA ASP A 306 16.97 14.79 19.71
C ASP A 306 16.15 15.01 20.98
N LYS A 307 14.83 14.76 20.93
CA LYS A 307 14.00 14.77 22.14
C LYS A 307 14.37 13.62 23.11
N LEU A 308 14.68 12.44 22.60
CA LEU A 308 15.10 11.29 23.42
C LEU A 308 16.45 11.51 24.12
N LYS A 309 17.34 12.36 23.58
CA LYS A 309 18.65 12.70 24.16
C LYS A 309 18.55 13.76 25.28
N GLN A 310 17.43 14.46 25.41
CA GLN A 310 17.19 15.48 26.45
C GLN A 310 16.83 14.85 27.80
#